data_a73a492c73688210ca97a65224b0e9a6
#
_entry.id   a73a492c73688210ca97a65224b0e9a6
#
_cell.length_a   1.000
_cell.length_b   1.000
_cell.length_c   1.000
_cell.angle_alpha   90.00
_cell.angle_beta   90.00
_cell.angle_gamma   90.00
#
_symmetry.space_group_name_H-M   'P 1'
#
loop_
_entity.id
_entity.type
_entity.pdbx_description
1 polymer ?
#
loop_
_entity_poly.entity_id
_entity_poly.type
_entity_poly.pdbx_seq_one_letter_code
_entity_poly.pdbx_strand_id
1 'polypeptide(L)'
;MERRRTAALCVCAFAVGFNMTLLTPFAPFYIRDLGLVDDPRRPGYYLGWLLAAPQLGRVLMSMVWGRWSDRHGRRPVLQIGLLFMVLLSILFPLCSDFKLAVGLRFVGGVTDFIWGTCRTLVSEAFPKEQHARAISLLTASFSGSLILGPVAGGLLARPALKYPALVAPESMLAAYPYLLPFLLNAAISLLALWCTALIPETVQVRQTSCCGRTASSYSELAASEENEEGSADAVGVGKPVSSRAFCSDRTARLVSLHLTLTELMEFANMGLQPLWASAPREVGGLGFGSNELGVLMSTAAIVIIFAQLFAYPRLDGRLGALQTMQLCTCLELPWWLLMPSIAGWSHGSTARLWGLAVLSRARSVFAELKFCALLLLINNAVRSDQRGAFNGFTTAVSGVGKVVGPALIAPLFAWSITDGEALGFPLNHWLAFLCCAGCTVGTLALGHRMPASLALPLEEPRE
;
A
#
# COMPACT_ATOMS: atom_id res chain seq x y z
N MET A 1 26.02 -9.74 -13.86
CA MET A 1 25.85 -8.84 -12.69
C MET A 1 24.44 -8.29 -12.57
N GLU A 2 23.86 -7.73 -13.61
CA GLU A 2 22.54 -7.07 -13.61
C GLU A 2 21.39 -7.97 -13.14
N ARG A 3 21.30 -9.23 -13.63
CA ARG A 3 20.28 -10.19 -13.19
C ARG A 3 20.28 -10.41 -11.66
N ARG A 4 21.46 -10.42 -11.04
CA ARG A 4 21.60 -10.60 -9.58
C ARG A 4 21.11 -9.37 -8.84
N ARG A 5 21.39 -8.17 -9.34
CA ARG A 5 20.89 -6.90 -8.77
C ARG A 5 19.37 -6.80 -8.85
N THR A 6 18.79 -7.14 -10.03
CA THR A 6 17.34 -7.18 -10.19
C THR A 6 16.71 -8.17 -9.23
N ALA A 7 17.26 -9.38 -9.11
CA ALA A 7 16.74 -10.39 -8.17
C ALA A 7 16.80 -9.91 -6.72
N ALA A 8 17.88 -9.24 -6.30
CA ALA A 8 17.99 -8.68 -4.96
C ALA A 8 16.91 -7.63 -4.68
N LEU A 9 16.68 -6.70 -5.62
CA LEU A 9 15.60 -5.70 -5.49
C LEU A 9 14.21 -6.36 -5.48
N CYS A 10 13.99 -7.40 -6.27
CA CYS A 10 12.75 -8.17 -6.25
C CYS A 10 12.48 -8.84 -4.90
N VAL A 11 13.52 -9.40 -4.25
CA VAL A 11 13.38 -9.97 -2.90
C VAL A 11 13.05 -8.90 -1.87
N CYS A 12 13.67 -7.70 -1.95
CA CYS A 12 13.34 -6.57 -1.09
C CYS A 12 11.87 -6.13 -1.29
N ALA A 13 11.41 -6.01 -2.53
CA ALA A 13 10.03 -5.65 -2.85
C ALA A 13 9.03 -6.69 -2.34
N PHE A 14 9.36 -7.98 -2.49
CA PHE A 14 8.57 -9.09 -1.97
C PHE A 14 8.44 -9.01 -0.45
N ALA A 15 9.54 -8.78 0.27
CA ALA A 15 9.53 -8.67 1.73
C ALA A 15 8.59 -7.55 2.23
N VAL A 16 8.60 -6.39 1.57
CA VAL A 16 7.73 -5.26 1.92
C VAL A 16 6.25 -5.61 1.75
N GLY A 17 5.85 -6.13 0.58
CA GLY A 17 4.45 -6.46 0.33
C GLY A 17 3.97 -7.61 1.21
N PHE A 18 4.84 -8.59 1.51
CA PHE A 18 4.54 -9.69 2.42
C PHE A 18 4.27 -9.18 3.85
N ASN A 19 5.15 -8.32 4.37
CA ASN A 19 4.98 -7.68 5.69
C ASN A 19 3.69 -6.84 5.77
N MET A 20 3.32 -6.16 4.67
CA MET A 20 2.15 -5.30 4.62
C MET A 20 0.84 -6.09 4.76
N THR A 21 0.77 -7.29 4.16
CA THR A 21 -0.47 -8.05 4.05
C THR A 21 -0.59 -9.24 5.00
N LEU A 22 0.52 -9.67 5.61
CA LEU A 22 0.59 -10.83 6.49
C LEU A 22 -0.42 -10.79 7.66
N LEU A 23 -0.53 -9.64 8.32
CA LEU A 23 -1.37 -9.45 9.51
C LEU A 23 -2.87 -9.46 9.18
N THR A 24 -3.26 -9.01 7.99
CA THR A 24 -4.63 -8.66 7.64
C THR A 24 -5.65 -9.76 7.90
N PRO A 25 -5.43 -11.05 7.54
CA PRO A 25 -6.44 -12.09 7.72
C PRO A 25 -6.66 -12.51 9.18
N PHE A 26 -5.70 -12.27 10.06
CA PHE A 26 -5.82 -12.65 11.46
C PHE A 26 -5.84 -11.48 12.44
N ALA A 27 -5.80 -10.24 11.94
CA ALA A 27 -5.79 -9.04 12.80
C ALA A 27 -7.00 -8.96 13.78
N PRO A 28 -8.25 -9.29 13.39
CA PRO A 28 -9.36 -9.33 14.35
C PRO A 28 -9.17 -10.38 15.45
N PHE A 29 -8.60 -11.54 15.09
CA PHE A 29 -8.32 -12.63 16.05
C PHE A 29 -7.18 -12.27 16.99
N TYR A 30 -6.14 -11.58 16.49
CA TYR A 30 -5.04 -11.09 17.32
C TYR A 30 -5.53 -10.17 18.45
N ILE A 31 -6.44 -9.24 18.14
CA ILE A 31 -7.02 -8.33 19.14
C ILE A 31 -7.83 -9.08 20.18
N ARG A 32 -8.59 -10.10 19.79
CA ARG A 32 -9.35 -10.96 20.70
C ARG A 32 -8.43 -11.75 21.64
N ASP A 33 -7.36 -12.33 21.09
CA ASP A 33 -6.41 -13.13 21.86
C ASP A 33 -5.56 -12.32 22.84
N LEU A 34 -5.44 -11.00 22.63
CA LEU A 34 -4.85 -10.08 23.61
C LEU A 34 -5.73 -9.85 24.85
N GLY A 35 -6.95 -10.43 24.90
CA GLY A 35 -7.86 -10.27 26.03
C GLY A 35 -8.41 -8.85 26.21
N LEU A 36 -8.34 -8.01 25.16
CA LEU A 36 -8.83 -6.63 25.21
C LEU A 36 -10.34 -6.55 25.12
N VAL A 37 -10.98 -7.60 24.60
CA VAL A 37 -12.38 -7.61 24.24
C VAL A 37 -12.94 -9.00 24.47
N ASP A 38 -13.87 -9.11 25.40
CA ASP A 38 -14.64 -10.34 25.64
C ASP A 38 -15.69 -10.55 24.56
N ASP A 39 -16.30 -9.46 24.06
CA ASP A 39 -17.31 -9.48 23.01
C ASP A 39 -16.67 -9.58 21.61
N PRO A 40 -16.97 -10.64 20.83
CA PRO A 40 -16.47 -10.81 19.46
C PRO A 40 -16.85 -9.68 18.47
N ARG A 41 -17.74 -8.77 18.86
CA ARG A 41 -18.22 -7.64 18.05
C ARG A 41 -17.34 -6.39 18.16
N ARG A 42 -16.52 -6.29 19.21
CA ARG A 42 -15.76 -5.07 19.56
C ARG A 42 -14.30 -4.96 19.03
N PRO A 43 -13.69 -5.96 18.35
CA PRO A 43 -12.30 -5.85 17.88
C PRO A 43 -12.03 -4.62 16.99
N GLY A 44 -13.08 -4.11 16.31
CA GLY A 44 -12.95 -2.96 15.42
C GLY A 44 -12.50 -1.67 16.10
N TYR A 45 -12.83 -1.46 17.38
CA TYR A 45 -12.36 -0.28 18.13
C TYR A 45 -10.84 -0.20 18.23
N TYR A 46 -10.19 -1.35 18.25
CA TYR A 46 -8.73 -1.48 18.35
C TYR A 46 -8.05 -1.68 16.99
N LEU A 47 -8.71 -2.39 16.07
CA LEU A 47 -8.16 -2.71 14.76
C LEU A 47 -7.82 -1.46 13.94
N GLY A 48 -8.66 -0.44 14.01
CA GLY A 48 -8.43 0.82 13.33
C GLY A 48 -7.07 1.44 13.67
N TRP A 49 -6.73 1.48 14.95
CA TRP A 49 -5.44 2.00 15.43
C TRP A 49 -4.26 1.13 15.00
N LEU A 50 -4.41 -0.20 15.05
CA LEU A 50 -3.37 -1.14 14.66
C LEU A 50 -3.00 -1.02 13.18
N LEU A 51 -3.98 -0.71 12.31
CA LEU A 51 -3.78 -0.54 10.88
C LEU A 51 -3.37 0.91 10.51
N ALA A 52 -3.84 1.91 11.24
CA ALA A 52 -3.51 3.33 10.99
C ALA A 52 -2.09 3.69 11.45
N ALA A 53 -1.61 3.11 12.55
CA ALA A 53 -0.32 3.43 13.15
C ALA A 53 0.87 3.35 12.17
N PRO A 54 1.07 2.27 11.40
CA PRO A 54 2.18 2.22 10.44
C PRO A 54 2.02 3.22 9.30
N GLN A 55 0.79 3.54 8.89
CA GLN A 55 0.57 4.55 7.85
C GLN A 55 0.95 5.95 8.35
N LEU A 56 0.62 6.26 9.60
CA LEU A 56 1.02 7.51 10.24
C LEU A 56 2.54 7.64 10.32
N GLY A 57 3.23 6.59 10.77
CA GLY A 57 4.70 6.57 10.82
C GLY A 57 5.32 6.82 9.44
N ARG A 58 4.80 6.16 8.40
CA ARG A 58 5.25 6.30 7.01
C ARG A 58 5.05 7.72 6.49
N VAL A 59 3.89 8.33 6.71
CA VAL A 59 3.59 9.70 6.26
C VAL A 59 4.54 10.71 6.92
N LEU A 60 4.73 10.62 8.24
CA LEU A 60 5.58 11.55 8.99
C LEU A 60 7.05 11.49 8.55
N MET A 61 7.55 10.28 8.26
CA MET A 61 8.98 10.08 8.01
C MET A 61 9.38 10.01 6.55
N SER A 62 8.44 9.97 5.61
CA SER A 62 8.71 9.82 4.18
C SER A 62 9.69 10.87 3.63
N MET A 63 9.50 12.15 4.00
CA MET A 63 10.38 13.23 3.55
C MET A 63 11.77 13.19 4.23
N VAL A 64 11.81 12.77 5.50
CA VAL A 64 13.08 12.67 6.26
C VAL A 64 13.96 11.60 5.63
N TRP A 65 13.39 10.41 5.38
CA TRP A 65 14.11 9.31 4.75
C TRP A 65 14.53 9.61 3.31
N GLY A 66 13.70 10.31 2.53
CA GLY A 66 14.09 10.77 1.19
C GLY A 66 15.36 11.59 1.22
N ARG A 67 15.40 12.65 2.04
CA ARG A 67 16.57 13.52 2.20
C ARG A 67 17.79 12.77 2.76
N TRP A 68 17.55 11.87 3.71
CA TRP A 68 18.63 11.09 4.29
C TRP A 68 19.23 10.12 3.28
N SER A 69 18.39 9.48 2.47
CA SER A 69 18.76 8.59 1.37
C SER A 69 19.60 9.31 0.30
N ASP A 70 19.25 10.57 -0.02
CA ASP A 70 19.99 11.39 -0.98
C ASP A 70 21.41 11.75 -0.49
N ARG A 71 21.62 11.83 0.83
CA ARG A 71 22.89 12.23 1.43
C ARG A 71 23.80 11.05 1.75
N HIS A 72 23.25 9.95 2.26
CA HIS A 72 24.03 8.83 2.81
C HIS A 72 24.03 7.60 1.90
N GLY A 73 23.27 7.65 0.80
CA GLY A 73 23.17 6.55 -0.13
C GLY A 73 21.90 5.72 0.01
N ARG A 74 21.60 4.95 -1.02
CA ARG A 74 20.37 4.14 -1.12
C ARG A 74 20.48 2.83 -0.35
N ARG A 75 21.64 2.19 -0.43
CA ARG A 75 21.90 0.87 0.18
C ARG A 75 21.83 0.89 1.72
N PRO A 76 22.46 1.82 2.47
CA PRO A 76 22.33 1.90 3.93
C PRO A 76 20.89 2.09 4.37
N VAL A 77 20.12 2.89 3.62
CA VAL A 77 18.69 3.12 3.87
C VAL A 77 17.90 1.82 3.78
N LEU A 78 18.10 1.03 2.70
CA LEU A 78 17.47 -0.30 2.57
C LEU A 78 17.85 -1.22 3.73
N GLN A 79 19.11 -1.25 4.11
CA GLN A 79 19.61 -2.12 5.17
C GLN A 79 19.00 -1.79 6.52
N ILE A 80 18.89 -0.51 6.87
CA ILE A 80 18.24 -0.06 8.11
C ILE A 80 16.76 -0.46 8.10
N GLY A 81 16.01 -0.20 7.03
CA GLY A 81 14.60 -0.56 6.94
C GLY A 81 14.36 -2.06 7.07
N LEU A 82 15.15 -2.89 6.37
CA LEU A 82 15.05 -4.34 6.45
C LEU A 82 15.46 -4.88 7.82
N LEU A 83 16.48 -4.31 8.46
CA LEU A 83 16.88 -4.67 9.82
C LEU A 83 15.76 -4.41 10.82
N PHE A 84 15.15 -3.23 10.77
CA PHE A 84 13.99 -2.93 11.61
C PHE A 84 12.80 -3.86 11.31
N MET A 85 12.58 -4.20 10.04
CA MET A 85 11.52 -5.15 9.66
C MET A 85 11.77 -6.53 10.28
N VAL A 86 13.01 -7.04 10.30
CA VAL A 86 13.38 -8.29 11.00
C VAL A 86 13.10 -8.17 12.49
N LEU A 87 13.63 -7.13 13.15
CA LEU A 87 13.48 -6.93 14.59
C LEU A 87 12.01 -6.83 15.01
N LEU A 88 11.23 -6.02 14.29
CA LEU A 88 9.80 -5.82 14.60
C LEU A 88 8.98 -7.08 14.30
N SER A 89 9.36 -7.90 13.33
CA SER A 89 8.72 -9.19 13.07
C SER A 89 8.93 -10.20 14.20
N ILE A 90 10.02 -10.08 14.94
CA ILE A 90 10.25 -10.92 16.12
C ILE A 90 9.53 -10.34 17.35
N LEU A 91 9.60 -9.03 17.53
CA LEU A 91 9.07 -8.38 18.73
C LEU A 91 7.54 -8.29 18.76
N PHE A 92 6.92 -8.02 17.60
CA PHE A 92 5.46 -7.79 17.53
C PHE A 92 4.63 -9.00 18.01
N PRO A 93 4.87 -10.25 17.59
CA PRO A 93 4.07 -11.39 18.04
C PRO A 93 4.27 -11.76 19.51
N LEU A 94 5.33 -11.25 20.15
CA LEU A 94 5.62 -11.47 21.58
C LEU A 94 4.92 -10.45 22.48
N CYS A 95 4.28 -9.42 21.90
CA CYS A 95 3.60 -8.39 22.68
C CYS A 95 2.32 -8.90 23.32
N SER A 96 2.20 -8.69 24.62
CA SER A 96 0.98 -8.92 25.39
C SER A 96 0.17 -7.63 25.63
N ASP A 97 0.76 -6.47 25.40
CA ASP A 97 0.10 -5.17 25.56
C ASP A 97 -0.22 -4.54 24.20
N PHE A 98 -1.47 -4.11 24.05
CA PHE A 98 -1.96 -3.46 22.83
C PHE A 98 -1.24 -2.13 22.52
N LYS A 99 -0.96 -1.32 23.54
CA LYS A 99 -0.27 -0.04 23.33
C LYS A 99 1.13 -0.25 22.77
N LEU A 100 1.83 -1.28 23.29
CA LEU A 100 3.13 -1.67 22.77
C LEU A 100 3.02 -2.20 21.33
N ALA A 101 2.02 -3.03 21.04
CA ALA A 101 1.78 -3.53 19.69
C ALA A 101 1.53 -2.39 18.67
N VAL A 102 0.71 -1.40 19.02
CA VAL A 102 0.48 -0.19 18.22
C VAL A 102 1.76 0.62 18.07
N GLY A 103 2.55 0.79 19.13
CA GLY A 103 3.85 1.46 19.11
C GLY A 103 4.84 0.79 18.16
N LEU A 104 4.97 -0.55 18.21
CA LEU A 104 5.83 -1.30 17.28
C LEU A 104 5.36 -1.20 15.83
N ARG A 105 4.05 -1.21 15.59
CA ARG A 105 3.47 -0.97 14.26
C ARG A 105 3.78 0.44 13.75
N PHE A 106 3.70 1.45 14.61
CA PHE A 106 4.08 2.82 14.28
C PHE A 106 5.57 2.92 13.93
N VAL A 107 6.46 2.33 14.73
CA VAL A 107 7.91 2.27 14.44
C VAL A 107 8.17 1.55 13.12
N GLY A 108 7.43 0.46 12.85
CA GLY A 108 7.47 -0.23 11.56
C GLY A 108 7.14 0.70 10.38
N GLY A 109 6.15 1.57 10.55
CA GLY A 109 5.83 2.59 9.54
C GLY A 109 6.91 3.67 9.41
N VAL A 110 7.48 4.13 10.53
CA VAL A 110 8.60 5.09 10.57
C VAL A 110 9.80 4.59 9.77
N THR A 111 10.05 3.29 9.75
CA THR A 111 11.19 2.66 9.07
C THR A 111 10.87 2.06 7.71
N ASP A 112 9.61 2.16 7.24
CA ASP A 112 9.16 1.58 5.98
C ASP A 112 9.25 2.58 4.80
N PHE A 113 10.44 2.69 4.25
CA PHE A 113 10.74 3.46 3.03
C PHE A 113 11.37 2.59 1.92
N ILE A 114 11.43 1.28 2.14
CA ILE A 114 12.12 0.30 1.29
C ILE A 114 11.56 0.31 -0.14
N TRP A 115 10.24 0.32 -0.29
CA TRP A 115 9.57 0.33 -1.61
C TRP A 115 9.98 1.52 -2.48
N GLY A 116 9.97 2.74 -1.91
CA GLY A 116 10.40 3.96 -2.61
C GLY A 116 11.87 3.87 -3.03
N THR A 117 12.74 3.45 -2.12
CA THR A 117 14.18 3.31 -2.37
C THR A 117 14.48 2.26 -3.44
N CYS A 118 13.75 1.12 -3.48
CA CYS A 118 13.90 0.13 -4.54
C CYS A 118 13.59 0.70 -5.93
N ARG A 119 12.53 1.51 -6.04
CA ARG A 119 12.17 2.17 -7.31
C ARG A 119 13.23 3.18 -7.75
N THR A 120 13.74 3.99 -6.84
CA THR A 120 14.81 4.94 -7.13
C THR A 120 16.10 4.22 -7.56
N LEU A 121 16.45 3.12 -6.91
CA LEU A 121 17.61 2.31 -7.30
C LEU A 121 17.47 1.73 -8.71
N VAL A 122 16.28 1.39 -9.16
CA VAL A 122 16.08 0.95 -10.55
C VAL A 122 16.42 2.08 -11.53
N SER A 123 15.99 3.32 -11.24
CA SER A 123 16.26 4.46 -12.12
C SER A 123 17.72 4.92 -12.11
N GLU A 124 18.45 4.68 -11.01
CA GLU A 124 19.85 5.11 -10.86
C GLU A 124 20.87 4.02 -11.28
N ALA A 125 20.56 2.74 -11.02
CA ALA A 125 21.54 1.65 -11.18
C ALA A 125 21.42 0.86 -12.49
N PHE A 126 20.38 1.14 -13.29
CA PHE A 126 20.14 0.41 -14.55
C PHE A 126 20.12 1.36 -15.75
N PRO A 127 20.57 0.90 -16.95
CA PRO A 127 20.41 1.63 -18.20
C PRO A 127 18.93 1.92 -18.52
N LYS A 128 18.63 3.05 -19.18
CA LYS A 128 17.26 3.49 -19.52
C LYS A 128 16.46 2.41 -20.23
N GLU A 129 17.09 1.65 -21.14
CA GLU A 129 16.50 0.57 -21.93
C GLU A 129 15.97 -0.59 -21.07
N GLN A 130 16.51 -0.75 -19.87
CA GLN A 130 16.14 -1.83 -18.94
C GLN A 130 15.20 -1.38 -17.82
N HIS A 131 14.92 -0.07 -17.67
CA HIS A 131 14.07 0.45 -16.60
C HIS A 131 12.69 -0.19 -16.61
N ALA A 132 12.02 -0.25 -17.78
CA ALA A 132 10.69 -0.84 -17.90
C ALA A 132 10.66 -2.28 -17.42
N ARG A 133 11.65 -3.08 -17.82
CA ARG A 133 11.77 -4.50 -17.44
C ARG A 133 12.05 -4.66 -15.95
N ALA A 134 12.98 -3.87 -15.39
CA ALA A 134 13.33 -3.93 -13.97
C ALA A 134 12.17 -3.50 -13.08
N ILE A 135 11.45 -2.43 -13.42
CA ILE A 135 10.24 -1.97 -12.72
C ILE A 135 9.13 -3.02 -12.80
N SER A 136 8.93 -3.64 -13.97
CA SER A 136 7.92 -4.70 -14.12
C SER A 136 8.20 -5.90 -13.22
N LEU A 137 9.46 -6.36 -13.16
CA LEU A 137 9.84 -7.47 -12.28
C LEU A 137 9.71 -7.12 -10.80
N LEU A 138 10.10 -5.90 -10.43
CA LEU A 138 9.95 -5.37 -9.06
C LEU A 138 8.47 -5.36 -8.65
N THR A 139 7.61 -4.80 -9.50
CA THR A 139 6.16 -4.73 -9.25
C THR A 139 5.53 -6.12 -9.22
N ALA A 140 5.92 -7.03 -10.11
CA ALA A 140 5.45 -8.41 -10.11
C ALA A 140 5.82 -9.15 -8.83
N SER A 141 7.05 -8.94 -8.30
CA SER A 141 7.47 -9.52 -7.01
C SER A 141 6.65 -8.97 -5.84
N PHE A 142 6.41 -7.66 -5.82
CA PHE A 142 5.52 -7.03 -4.83
C PHE A 142 4.11 -7.60 -4.91
N SER A 143 3.52 -7.68 -6.11
CA SER A 143 2.17 -8.24 -6.31
C SER A 143 2.10 -9.73 -5.92
N GLY A 144 3.14 -10.52 -6.20
CA GLY A 144 3.23 -11.91 -5.74
C GLY A 144 3.19 -12.03 -4.21
N SER A 145 3.79 -11.09 -3.50
CA SER A 145 3.74 -11.07 -2.03
C SER A 145 2.36 -10.73 -1.48
N LEU A 146 1.56 -9.93 -2.20
CA LEU A 146 0.16 -9.66 -1.83
C LEU A 146 -0.73 -10.90 -1.90
N ILE A 147 -0.32 -11.92 -2.69
CA ILE A 147 -0.98 -13.23 -2.71
C ILE A 147 -0.51 -14.08 -1.53
N LEU A 148 0.81 -14.21 -1.36
CA LEU A 148 1.39 -15.16 -0.42
C LEU A 148 1.32 -14.68 1.03
N GLY A 149 1.32 -13.37 1.28
CA GLY A 149 1.22 -12.79 2.62
C GLY A 149 -0.05 -13.21 3.36
N PRO A 150 -1.26 -12.97 2.81
CA PRO A 150 -2.49 -13.38 3.45
C PRO A 150 -2.66 -14.90 3.56
N VAL A 151 -2.18 -15.69 2.57
CA VAL A 151 -2.18 -17.17 2.68
C VAL A 151 -1.35 -17.60 3.87
N ALA A 152 -0.11 -17.13 3.96
CA ALA A 152 0.78 -17.47 5.06
C ALA A 152 0.22 -17.00 6.40
N GLY A 153 -0.28 -15.75 6.47
CA GLY A 153 -0.92 -15.22 7.67
C GLY A 153 -2.12 -16.06 8.10
N GLY A 154 -3.02 -16.39 7.16
CA GLY A 154 -4.19 -17.20 7.43
C GLY A 154 -3.86 -18.62 7.88
N LEU A 155 -2.96 -19.31 7.20
CA LEU A 155 -2.62 -20.71 7.48
C LEU A 155 -1.75 -20.87 8.73
N LEU A 156 -0.74 -20.02 8.92
CA LEU A 156 0.25 -20.15 9.99
C LEU A 156 -0.16 -19.52 11.32
N ALA A 157 -1.20 -18.68 11.35
CA ALA A 157 -1.73 -18.14 12.60
C ALA A 157 -2.45 -19.22 13.42
N ARG A 158 -2.25 -19.20 14.73
CA ARG A 158 -2.82 -20.14 15.72
C ARG A 158 -2.53 -21.61 15.40
N PRO A 159 -1.26 -22.01 15.21
CA PRO A 159 -0.91 -23.35 14.74
C PRO A 159 -1.32 -24.45 15.73
N ALA A 160 -1.31 -24.22 17.04
CA ALA A 160 -1.73 -25.18 18.04
C ALA A 160 -3.22 -25.54 17.94
N LEU A 161 -4.08 -24.59 17.55
CA LEU A 161 -5.52 -24.84 17.32
C LEU A 161 -5.79 -25.54 15.99
N LYS A 162 -5.01 -25.24 14.95
CA LYS A 162 -5.24 -25.77 13.59
C LYS A 162 -4.56 -27.10 13.34
N TYR A 163 -3.41 -27.29 13.93
CA TYR A 163 -2.55 -28.47 13.73
C TYR A 163 -2.15 -29.13 15.06
N PRO A 164 -3.13 -29.58 15.88
CA PRO A 164 -2.84 -30.11 17.21
C PRO A 164 -1.96 -31.34 17.18
N ALA A 165 -1.93 -32.09 16.06
CA ALA A 165 -1.04 -33.24 15.88
C ALA A 165 0.44 -32.87 15.67
N LEU A 166 0.72 -31.61 15.24
CA LEU A 166 2.08 -31.13 14.93
C LEU A 166 2.64 -30.21 16.03
N VAL A 167 1.77 -29.55 16.80
CA VAL A 167 2.16 -28.53 17.77
C VAL A 167 1.66 -28.93 19.14
N ALA A 168 2.59 -29.24 20.03
CA ALA A 168 2.26 -29.60 21.41
C ALA A 168 1.62 -28.43 22.17
N PRO A 169 0.62 -28.66 23.07
CA PRO A 169 -0.07 -27.61 23.81
C PRO A 169 0.86 -26.75 24.69
N GLU A 170 1.98 -27.31 25.14
CA GLU A 170 2.97 -26.62 25.98
C GLU A 170 4.11 -25.95 25.16
N SER A 171 3.99 -25.94 23.84
CA SER A 171 5.02 -25.37 22.95
C SER A 171 5.00 -23.84 22.95
N MET A 172 6.15 -23.24 22.62
CA MET A 172 6.26 -21.78 22.40
C MET A 172 5.26 -21.27 21.35
N LEU A 173 4.90 -22.10 20.35
CA LEU A 173 3.93 -21.76 19.33
C LEU A 173 2.48 -21.78 19.83
N ALA A 174 2.20 -22.47 20.92
CA ALA A 174 0.92 -22.42 21.62
C ALA A 174 0.83 -21.16 22.49
N ALA A 175 1.91 -20.81 23.19
CA ALA A 175 2.00 -19.59 24.01
C ALA A 175 1.94 -18.30 23.16
N TYR A 176 2.53 -18.32 21.95
CA TYR A 176 2.54 -17.18 21.02
C TYR A 176 1.92 -17.58 19.67
N PRO A 177 0.59 -17.55 19.56
CA PRO A 177 -0.15 -18.11 18.41
C PRO A 177 0.16 -17.44 17.06
N TYR A 178 0.74 -16.27 17.06
CA TYR A 178 1.08 -15.47 15.87
C TYR A 178 2.58 -15.42 15.58
N LEU A 179 3.40 -16.15 16.35
CA LEU A 179 4.86 -16.15 16.18
C LEU A 179 5.27 -16.74 14.82
N LEU A 180 4.66 -17.85 14.40
CA LEU A 180 5.07 -18.57 13.20
C LEU A 180 4.97 -17.74 11.90
N PRO A 181 3.86 -17.04 11.58
CA PRO A 181 3.78 -16.19 10.40
C PRO A 181 4.79 -15.04 10.44
N PHE A 182 5.06 -14.46 11.60
CA PHE A 182 6.04 -13.38 11.73
C PHE A 182 7.49 -13.88 11.68
N LEU A 183 7.80 -15.08 12.12
CA LEU A 183 9.13 -15.71 11.90
C LEU A 183 9.39 -15.93 10.41
N LEU A 184 8.38 -16.34 9.64
CA LEU A 184 8.50 -16.43 8.20
C LEU A 184 8.78 -15.06 7.57
N ASN A 185 8.09 -13.99 8.03
CA ASN A 185 8.37 -12.62 7.59
C ASN A 185 9.79 -12.17 7.96
N ALA A 186 10.25 -12.49 9.17
CA ALA A 186 11.62 -12.21 9.60
C ALA A 186 12.65 -12.93 8.72
N ALA A 187 12.42 -14.20 8.38
CA ALA A 187 13.30 -14.96 7.51
C ALA A 187 13.37 -14.38 6.08
N ILE A 188 12.23 -13.99 5.51
CA ILE A 188 12.16 -13.34 4.20
C ILE A 188 12.89 -11.98 4.25
N SER A 189 12.69 -11.20 5.30
CA SER A 189 13.33 -9.89 5.49
C SER A 189 14.84 -10.02 5.71
N LEU A 190 15.29 -11.06 6.40
CA LEU A 190 16.71 -11.37 6.59
C LEU A 190 17.37 -11.79 5.28
N LEU A 191 16.70 -12.61 4.46
CA LEU A 191 17.12 -12.94 3.12
C LEU A 191 17.24 -11.67 2.25
N ALA A 192 16.25 -10.78 2.31
CA ALA A 192 16.29 -9.50 1.61
C ALA A 192 17.47 -8.64 2.08
N LEU A 193 17.71 -8.56 3.39
CA LEU A 193 18.85 -7.84 3.97
C LEU A 193 20.17 -8.41 3.47
N TRP A 194 20.32 -9.71 3.44
CA TRP A 194 21.51 -10.36 2.88
C TRP A 194 21.68 -10.06 1.40
N CYS A 195 20.60 -10.09 0.61
CA CYS A 195 20.63 -9.75 -0.81
C CYS A 195 21.03 -8.31 -1.09
N THR A 196 20.88 -7.36 -0.15
CA THR A 196 21.34 -5.97 -0.34
C THR A 196 22.86 -5.88 -0.56
N ALA A 197 23.64 -6.90 -0.15
CA ALA A 197 25.07 -6.98 -0.44
C ALA A 197 25.37 -7.01 -1.95
N LEU A 198 24.43 -7.48 -2.77
CA LEU A 198 24.53 -7.54 -4.23
C LEU A 198 24.16 -6.22 -4.93
N ILE A 199 23.59 -5.25 -4.18
CA ILE A 199 23.15 -3.96 -4.69
C ILE A 199 24.31 -2.97 -4.55
N PRO A 200 24.77 -2.34 -5.66
CA PRO A 200 25.79 -1.31 -5.58
C PRO A 200 25.24 -0.05 -4.89
N GLU A 201 26.15 0.70 -4.26
CA GLU A 201 25.80 2.06 -3.85
C GLU A 201 25.79 2.96 -5.09
N THR A 202 24.72 3.72 -5.26
CA THR A 202 24.54 4.61 -6.44
C THR A 202 24.89 6.06 -6.13
N VAL A 203 24.84 6.44 -4.86
CA VAL A 203 25.22 7.79 -4.43
C VAL A 203 26.72 7.79 -4.13
N GLN A 204 27.50 8.51 -4.93
CA GLN A 204 28.87 8.85 -4.55
C GLN A 204 28.77 9.80 -3.34
N VAL A 205 29.02 9.26 -2.14
CA VAL A 205 29.20 10.08 -0.96
C VAL A 205 30.35 11.05 -1.30
N ARG A 206 30.02 12.33 -1.47
CA ARG A 206 31.02 13.38 -1.55
C ARG A 206 31.83 13.24 -0.26
N GLN A 207 32.97 12.56 -0.37
CA GLN A 207 34.00 12.62 0.66
C GLN A 207 34.39 14.09 0.72
N THR A 208 33.84 14.80 1.70
CA THR A 208 34.44 16.02 2.21
C THR A 208 35.77 15.60 2.82
N SER A 209 36.75 15.38 1.95
CA SER A 209 38.13 15.19 2.36
C SER A 209 38.58 16.52 2.97
N CYS A 210 38.61 16.54 4.30
CA CYS A 210 39.43 17.50 5.02
C CYS A 210 40.90 17.21 4.76
N CYS A 211 41.34 17.24 3.49
CA CYS A 211 42.75 17.34 3.14
C CYS A 211 42.80 17.85 1.69
N GLY A 212 43.21 19.09 1.56
CA GLY A 212 43.47 19.69 0.24
C GLY A 212 44.55 18.92 -0.51
N ARG A 213 44.22 18.51 -1.69
CA ARG A 213 45.01 18.44 -2.93
C ARG A 213 44.35 17.46 -3.91
N THR A 214 44.31 17.89 -5.16
CA THR A 214 43.86 17.20 -6.39
C THR A 214 42.40 17.36 -6.77
N ALA A 215 42.02 18.62 -7.07
CA ALA A 215 40.81 18.94 -7.88
C ALA A 215 41.22 19.40 -9.30
N SER A 216 42.40 18.99 -9.81
CA SER A 216 42.93 19.51 -11.08
C SER A 216 42.75 18.60 -12.30
N SER A 217 42.51 17.30 -12.14
CA SER A 217 42.49 16.38 -13.29
C SER A 217 41.14 16.07 -13.91
N TYR A 218 40.03 16.40 -13.26
CA TYR A 218 38.70 16.15 -13.82
C TYR A 218 38.02 17.39 -14.41
N SER A 219 38.53 18.58 -14.11
CA SER A 219 38.05 19.82 -14.80
C SER A 219 38.60 19.95 -16.21
N GLU A 220 39.76 19.33 -16.52
CA GLU A 220 40.32 19.36 -17.88
C GLU A 220 39.68 18.36 -18.85
N LEU A 221 39.14 17.23 -18.34
CA LEU A 221 38.40 16.29 -19.18
C LEU A 221 36.95 16.75 -19.45
N ALA A 222 36.31 17.45 -18.52
CA ALA A 222 35.01 18.06 -18.75
C ALA A 222 35.07 19.30 -19.66
N ALA A 223 36.17 20.04 -19.64
CA ALA A 223 36.39 21.20 -20.50
C ALA A 223 36.78 20.86 -21.95
N SER A 224 37.21 19.63 -22.22
CA SER A 224 37.55 19.17 -23.59
C SER A 224 36.31 18.58 -24.33
N GLU A 225 35.27 18.18 -23.64
CA GLU A 225 33.99 17.75 -24.26
C GLU A 225 32.99 18.89 -24.50
N GLU A 226 33.18 20.06 -23.86
CA GLU A 226 32.31 21.22 -24.03
C GLU A 226 32.60 22.07 -25.30
N ASN A 227 33.59 21.71 -26.09
CA ASN A 227 33.97 22.53 -27.30
C ASN A 227 33.51 21.95 -28.64
N GLU A 228 32.77 20.84 -28.69
CA GLU A 228 32.31 20.28 -29.97
C GLU A 228 30.75 20.17 -30.16
N GLU A 229 29.93 20.55 -29.18
CA GLU A 229 28.49 20.67 -29.43
C GLU A 229 28.01 22.10 -29.13
N GLY A 230 27.87 22.82 -30.21
CA GLY A 230 27.25 24.14 -30.19
C GLY A 230 25.80 24.06 -29.71
N SER A 231 25.47 24.97 -28.79
CA SER A 231 24.11 25.42 -28.45
C SER A 231 23.05 24.32 -28.24
N ALA A 232 23.09 23.67 -27.09
CA ALA A 232 21.88 23.10 -26.48
C ALA A 232 21.64 23.85 -25.17
N ASP A 233 20.58 24.62 -25.16
CA ASP A 233 20.13 25.50 -24.10
C ASP A 233 20.25 24.82 -22.71
N ALA A 234 20.84 25.53 -21.77
CA ALA A 234 20.78 25.26 -20.38
C ALA A 234 19.31 25.06 -19.96
N VAL A 235 18.89 23.82 -19.82
CA VAL A 235 17.60 23.48 -19.19
C VAL A 235 17.61 24.11 -17.81
N GLY A 236 16.98 25.26 -17.70
CA GLY A 236 16.86 26.01 -16.46
C GLY A 236 16.32 25.10 -15.39
N VAL A 237 17.11 24.88 -14.35
CA VAL A 237 16.65 24.26 -13.11
C VAL A 237 15.53 25.16 -12.58
N GLY A 238 14.30 24.82 -12.92
CA GLY A 238 13.11 25.56 -12.54
C GLY A 238 13.10 25.74 -11.03
N LYS A 239 12.84 26.96 -10.56
CA LYS A 239 12.70 27.28 -9.14
C LYS A 239 11.81 26.21 -8.48
N PRO A 240 12.17 25.69 -7.29
CA PRO A 240 11.37 24.68 -6.63
C PRO A 240 9.94 25.18 -6.48
N VAL A 241 8.99 24.48 -7.14
CA VAL A 241 7.58 24.85 -7.10
C VAL A 241 7.07 24.69 -5.69
N SER A 242 6.59 25.77 -5.08
CA SER A 242 6.04 25.74 -3.73
C SER A 242 4.79 24.85 -3.70
N SER A 243 4.63 24.03 -2.64
CA SER A 243 3.42 23.25 -2.40
C SER A 243 2.14 24.13 -2.38
N ARG A 244 2.28 25.43 -2.07
CA ARG A 244 1.19 26.40 -2.13
C ARG A 244 0.66 26.59 -3.56
N ALA A 245 1.51 26.49 -4.58
CA ALA A 245 1.09 26.60 -5.98
C ALA A 245 0.15 25.44 -6.37
N PHE A 246 0.44 24.21 -5.94
CA PHE A 246 -0.44 23.06 -6.16
C PHE A 246 -1.77 23.17 -5.39
N CYS A 247 -1.77 23.80 -4.22
CA CYS A 247 -2.99 24.08 -3.46
C CYS A 247 -3.85 25.18 -4.11
N SER A 248 -3.26 26.10 -4.88
CA SER A 248 -4.01 27.17 -5.56
C SER A 248 -4.60 26.70 -6.89
N ASP A 249 -3.95 25.77 -7.58
CA ASP A 249 -4.47 25.23 -8.83
C ASP A 249 -5.69 24.33 -8.61
N ARG A 250 -6.79 24.63 -9.32
CA ARG A 250 -8.06 23.90 -9.20
C ARG A 250 -7.92 22.44 -9.64
N THR A 251 -7.22 22.17 -10.73
CA THR A 251 -7.05 20.82 -11.28
C THR A 251 -6.20 19.96 -10.36
N ALA A 252 -5.06 20.50 -9.90
CA ALA A 252 -4.19 19.84 -8.96
C ALA A 252 -4.91 19.47 -7.65
N ARG A 253 -5.74 20.37 -7.11
CA ARG A 253 -6.56 20.11 -5.92
C ARG A 253 -7.58 18.99 -6.14
N LEU A 254 -8.33 19.03 -7.26
CA LEU A 254 -9.36 18.02 -7.56
C LEU A 254 -8.74 16.62 -7.67
N VAL A 255 -7.62 16.51 -8.38
CA VAL A 255 -6.91 15.24 -8.57
C VAL A 255 -6.33 14.74 -7.23
N SER A 256 -5.70 15.62 -6.46
CA SER A 256 -5.15 15.26 -5.13
C SER A 256 -6.24 14.83 -4.15
N LEU A 257 -7.37 15.53 -4.12
CA LEU A 257 -8.50 15.17 -3.25
C LEU A 257 -9.14 13.84 -3.68
N HIS A 258 -9.30 13.62 -4.99
CA HIS A 258 -9.80 12.35 -5.51
C HIS A 258 -8.88 11.18 -5.11
N LEU A 259 -7.56 11.35 -5.26
CA LEU A 259 -6.58 10.35 -4.80
C LEU A 259 -6.71 10.09 -3.30
N THR A 260 -6.83 11.15 -2.49
CA THR A 260 -6.94 11.02 -1.03
C THR A 260 -8.17 10.22 -0.62
N LEU A 261 -9.34 10.49 -1.24
CA LEU A 261 -10.56 9.74 -0.97
C LEU A 261 -10.47 8.29 -1.48
N THR A 262 -9.83 8.07 -2.63
CA THR A 262 -9.59 6.72 -3.16
C THR A 262 -8.73 5.90 -2.20
N GLU A 263 -7.63 6.45 -1.72
CA GLU A 263 -6.74 5.80 -0.76
C GLU A 263 -7.42 5.60 0.62
N LEU A 264 -8.22 6.57 1.05
CA LEU A 264 -9.02 6.44 2.27
C LEU A 264 -9.93 5.20 2.19
N MET A 265 -10.62 5.03 1.08
CA MET A 265 -11.55 3.90 0.89
C MET A 265 -10.82 2.56 0.80
N GLU A 266 -9.69 2.49 0.09
CA GLU A 266 -8.92 1.25 -0.04
C GLU A 266 -8.35 0.80 1.32
N PHE A 267 -7.80 1.74 2.10
CA PHE A 267 -7.29 1.42 3.44
C PHE A 267 -8.41 1.19 4.46
N ALA A 268 -9.57 1.86 4.32
CA ALA A 268 -10.77 1.55 5.08
C ALA A 268 -11.24 0.11 4.81
N ASN A 269 -11.30 -0.30 3.54
CA ASN A 269 -11.68 -1.66 3.15
C ASN A 269 -10.70 -2.73 3.65
N MET A 270 -9.41 -2.42 3.69
CA MET A 270 -8.38 -3.31 4.26
C MET A 270 -8.67 -3.68 5.73
N GLY A 271 -9.29 -2.76 6.48
CA GLY A 271 -9.76 -3.02 7.85
C GLY A 271 -11.17 -3.59 7.93
N LEU A 272 -12.10 -3.05 7.14
CA LEU A 272 -13.51 -3.42 7.15
C LEU A 272 -13.78 -4.86 6.72
N GLN A 273 -13.17 -5.29 5.61
CA GLN A 273 -13.44 -6.61 5.03
C GLN A 273 -13.11 -7.78 5.99
N PRO A 274 -11.91 -7.88 6.61
CA PRO A 274 -11.61 -8.97 7.54
C PRO A 274 -12.41 -8.86 8.82
N LEU A 275 -12.71 -7.64 9.29
CA LEU A 275 -13.50 -7.41 10.50
C LEU A 275 -14.94 -7.88 10.32
N TRP A 276 -15.61 -7.47 9.23
CA TRP A 276 -16.95 -7.89 8.90
C TRP A 276 -17.06 -9.40 8.62
N ALA A 277 -16.12 -9.94 7.85
CA ALA A 277 -16.14 -11.36 7.51
C ALA A 277 -15.89 -12.28 8.72
N SER A 278 -15.16 -11.81 9.73
CA SER A 278 -14.93 -12.55 10.99
C SER A 278 -15.98 -12.29 12.07
N ALA A 279 -16.84 -11.28 11.91
CA ALA A 279 -17.89 -10.96 12.88
C ALA A 279 -18.93 -12.09 12.96
N PRO A 280 -19.63 -12.25 14.12
CA PRO A 280 -20.68 -13.24 14.31
C PRO A 280 -21.84 -13.04 13.31
N ARG A 281 -22.50 -14.12 12.96
CA ARG A 281 -23.63 -14.12 12.00
C ARG A 281 -24.85 -13.40 12.53
N GLU A 282 -25.06 -13.48 13.82
CA GLU A 282 -26.20 -12.89 14.53
C GLU A 282 -26.26 -11.37 14.32
N VAL A 283 -25.11 -10.75 14.06
CA VAL A 283 -24.98 -9.29 13.84
C VAL A 283 -24.66 -8.93 12.40
N GLY A 284 -24.99 -9.79 11.45
CA GLY A 284 -24.76 -9.55 10.03
C GLY A 284 -23.33 -9.76 9.55
N GLY A 285 -22.47 -10.46 10.33
CA GLY A 285 -21.16 -10.94 9.90
C GLY A 285 -21.24 -12.26 9.14
N LEU A 286 -20.10 -12.82 8.73
CA LEU A 286 -20.02 -14.07 7.99
C LEU A 286 -19.52 -15.24 8.83
N GLY A 287 -18.89 -14.98 9.98
CA GLY A 287 -18.34 -15.98 10.91
C GLY A 287 -17.15 -16.74 10.32
N PHE A 288 -16.35 -16.13 9.44
CA PHE A 288 -15.19 -16.77 8.83
C PHE A 288 -13.98 -16.80 9.76
N GLY A 289 -13.21 -17.89 9.66
CA GLY A 289 -11.92 -18.05 10.31
C GLY A 289 -10.77 -17.41 9.54
N SER A 290 -9.58 -17.37 10.17
CA SER A 290 -8.40 -16.77 9.53
C SER A 290 -7.94 -17.50 8.26
N ASN A 291 -8.19 -18.81 8.12
CA ASN A 291 -7.88 -19.58 6.92
C ASN A 291 -8.72 -19.13 5.72
N GLU A 292 -10.03 -19.02 5.92
CA GLU A 292 -10.97 -18.59 4.90
C GLU A 292 -10.66 -17.15 4.46
N LEU A 293 -10.32 -16.28 5.41
CA LEU A 293 -9.88 -14.91 5.12
C LEU A 293 -8.56 -14.88 4.35
N GLY A 294 -7.57 -15.71 4.72
CA GLY A 294 -6.30 -15.80 4.02
C GLY A 294 -6.47 -16.20 2.56
N VAL A 295 -7.25 -17.25 2.28
CA VAL A 295 -7.57 -17.69 0.91
C VAL A 295 -8.35 -16.62 0.16
N LEU A 296 -9.38 -16.03 0.78
CA LEU A 296 -10.18 -14.98 0.17
C LEU A 296 -9.30 -13.80 -0.27
N MET A 297 -8.45 -13.27 0.61
CA MET A 297 -7.64 -12.08 0.32
C MET A 297 -6.59 -12.37 -0.76
N SER A 298 -6.05 -13.57 -0.82
CA SER A 298 -5.03 -13.96 -1.78
C SER A 298 -5.53 -14.03 -3.22
N THR A 299 -6.78 -14.42 -3.42
CA THR A 299 -7.36 -14.49 -4.78
C THR A 299 -7.50 -13.11 -5.44
N ALA A 300 -7.45 -12.02 -4.65
CA ALA A 300 -7.56 -10.64 -5.18
C ALA A 300 -6.41 -10.29 -6.12
N ALA A 301 -5.19 -10.54 -5.69
CA ALA A 301 -4.02 -10.07 -6.40
C ALA A 301 -3.89 -10.70 -7.79
N ILE A 302 -4.30 -11.97 -7.95
CA ILE A 302 -4.31 -12.64 -9.26
C ILE A 302 -5.24 -11.90 -10.23
N VAL A 303 -6.48 -11.67 -9.81
CA VAL A 303 -7.50 -11.02 -10.66
C VAL A 303 -7.11 -9.58 -10.99
N ILE A 304 -6.54 -8.86 -10.01
CA ILE A 304 -6.05 -7.49 -10.18
C ILE A 304 -4.93 -7.42 -11.23
N ILE A 305 -3.94 -8.31 -11.17
CA ILE A 305 -2.83 -8.35 -12.14
C ILE A 305 -3.37 -8.54 -13.56
N PHE A 306 -4.30 -9.48 -13.75
CA PHE A 306 -4.92 -9.69 -15.07
C PHE A 306 -5.70 -8.47 -15.54
N ALA A 307 -6.43 -7.81 -14.66
CA ALA A 307 -7.17 -6.59 -14.97
C ALA A 307 -6.24 -5.44 -15.39
N GLN A 308 -5.14 -5.23 -14.67
CA GLN A 308 -4.14 -4.21 -14.99
C GLN A 308 -3.45 -4.47 -16.34
N LEU A 309 -3.05 -5.72 -16.62
CA LEU A 309 -2.32 -6.05 -17.84
C LEU A 309 -3.19 -6.08 -19.08
N PHE A 310 -4.43 -6.51 -18.96
CA PHE A 310 -5.29 -6.75 -20.12
C PHE A 310 -6.49 -5.81 -20.23
N ALA A 311 -7.16 -5.50 -19.13
CA ALA A 311 -8.36 -4.66 -19.16
C ALA A 311 -8.02 -3.18 -19.22
N TYR A 312 -7.07 -2.71 -18.39
CA TYR A 312 -6.72 -1.28 -18.31
C TYR A 312 -6.26 -0.71 -19.66
N PRO A 313 -5.28 -1.31 -20.39
CA PRO A 313 -4.82 -0.72 -21.66
C PRO A 313 -5.92 -0.66 -22.73
N ARG A 314 -6.87 -1.61 -22.72
CA ARG A 314 -8.00 -1.62 -23.64
C ARG A 314 -9.03 -0.55 -23.32
N LEU A 315 -9.30 -0.31 -22.05
CA LEU A 315 -10.21 0.72 -21.60
C LEU A 315 -9.62 2.10 -21.83
N ASP A 316 -8.39 2.32 -21.44
CA ASP A 316 -7.68 3.58 -21.62
C ASP A 316 -7.53 3.94 -23.11
N GLY A 317 -7.18 2.97 -23.96
CA GLY A 317 -7.07 3.19 -25.39
C GLY A 317 -8.38 3.52 -26.11
N ARG A 318 -9.55 3.18 -25.51
CA ARG A 318 -10.88 3.46 -26.10
C ARG A 318 -11.54 4.69 -25.50
N LEU A 319 -11.43 4.89 -24.20
CA LEU A 319 -12.15 5.92 -23.45
C LEU A 319 -11.24 7.05 -22.98
N GLY A 320 -9.92 6.79 -22.87
CA GLY A 320 -8.99 7.69 -22.20
C GLY A 320 -9.07 7.59 -20.67
N ALA A 321 -8.05 8.12 -19.99
CA ALA A 321 -7.88 7.96 -18.55
C ALA A 321 -9.02 8.56 -17.73
N LEU A 322 -9.53 9.76 -18.10
CA LEU A 322 -10.59 10.43 -17.33
C LEU A 322 -11.89 9.66 -17.36
N GLN A 323 -12.34 9.22 -18.53
CA GLN A 323 -13.59 8.46 -18.66
C GLN A 323 -13.45 7.05 -18.08
N THR A 324 -12.29 6.42 -18.22
CA THR A 324 -12.00 5.12 -17.58
C THR A 324 -12.11 5.23 -16.05
N MET A 325 -11.52 6.27 -15.46
CA MET A 325 -11.64 6.54 -14.01
C MET A 325 -13.10 6.73 -13.59
N GLN A 326 -13.88 7.55 -14.32
CA GLN A 326 -15.29 7.82 -14.01
C GLN A 326 -16.14 6.55 -14.14
N LEU A 327 -15.96 5.78 -15.23
CA LEU A 327 -16.67 4.53 -15.46
C LEU A 327 -16.39 3.50 -14.34
N CYS A 328 -15.12 3.30 -14.01
CA CYS A 328 -14.73 2.36 -12.96
C CYS A 328 -15.25 2.80 -11.59
N THR A 329 -15.26 4.10 -11.28
CA THR A 329 -15.86 4.64 -10.05
C THR A 329 -17.37 4.38 -10.00
N CYS A 330 -18.06 4.56 -11.11
CA CYS A 330 -19.50 4.27 -11.22
C CYS A 330 -19.78 2.77 -11.02
N LEU A 331 -18.99 1.92 -11.67
CA LEU A 331 -19.13 0.46 -11.57
C LEU A 331 -18.72 -0.11 -10.20
N GLU A 332 -17.89 0.59 -9.43
CA GLU A 332 -17.52 0.20 -8.06
C GLU A 332 -18.69 0.37 -7.07
N LEU A 333 -19.55 1.36 -7.26
CA LEU A 333 -20.62 1.70 -6.32
C LEU A 333 -21.60 0.55 -6.00
N PRO A 334 -22.15 -0.20 -6.97
CA PRO A 334 -23.05 -1.32 -6.71
C PRO A 334 -22.46 -2.39 -5.81
N TRP A 335 -21.14 -2.62 -5.90
CA TRP A 335 -20.47 -3.67 -5.11
C TRP A 335 -20.40 -3.34 -3.63
N TRP A 336 -20.25 -2.06 -3.26
CA TRP A 336 -20.35 -1.63 -1.87
C TRP A 336 -21.73 -1.90 -1.27
N LEU A 337 -22.79 -1.77 -2.07
CA LEU A 337 -24.17 -2.02 -1.66
C LEU A 337 -24.51 -3.52 -1.65
N LEU A 338 -23.91 -4.31 -2.52
CA LEU A 338 -24.19 -5.74 -2.61
C LEU A 338 -23.42 -6.58 -1.57
N MET A 339 -22.22 -6.15 -1.15
CA MET A 339 -21.39 -6.93 -0.21
C MET A 339 -22.11 -7.29 1.09
N PRO A 340 -22.74 -6.37 1.83
CA PRO A 340 -23.36 -6.71 3.11
C PRO A 340 -24.59 -7.62 2.96
N SER A 341 -25.22 -7.72 1.78
CA SER A 341 -26.36 -8.60 1.55
C SER A 341 -26.03 -10.09 1.66
N ILE A 342 -24.74 -10.46 1.49
CA ILE A 342 -24.27 -11.86 1.62
C ILE A 342 -24.54 -12.41 3.04
N ALA A 343 -24.55 -11.56 4.05
CA ALA A 343 -24.86 -11.95 5.42
C ALA A 343 -26.24 -12.64 5.55
N GLY A 344 -27.21 -12.20 4.75
CA GLY A 344 -28.57 -12.76 4.71
C GLY A 344 -28.71 -14.07 3.92
N TRP A 345 -27.65 -14.58 3.30
CA TRP A 345 -27.73 -15.81 2.53
C TRP A 345 -27.88 -17.02 3.45
N SER A 346 -28.95 -17.78 3.28
CA SER A 346 -29.24 -19.02 4.04
C SER A 346 -28.33 -20.19 3.67
N HIS A 347 -27.58 -20.09 2.57
CA HIS A 347 -26.68 -21.11 2.06
C HIS A 347 -25.50 -21.39 3.00
N GLY A 348 -24.85 -22.55 2.85
CA GLY A 348 -23.69 -22.96 3.66
C GLY A 348 -22.50 -21.98 3.58
N SER A 349 -21.53 -22.14 4.48
CA SER A 349 -20.34 -21.28 4.56
C SER A 349 -19.56 -21.17 3.25
N THR A 350 -19.47 -22.25 2.49
CA THR A 350 -18.81 -22.32 1.18
C THR A 350 -19.46 -21.38 0.15
N ALA A 351 -20.80 -21.35 0.05
CA ALA A 351 -21.50 -20.48 -0.89
C ALA A 351 -21.30 -19.00 -0.55
N ARG A 352 -21.29 -18.65 0.74
CA ARG A 352 -20.98 -17.29 1.20
C ARG A 352 -19.54 -16.89 0.92
N LEU A 353 -18.60 -17.82 1.11
CA LEU A 353 -17.18 -17.58 0.78
C LEU A 353 -17.01 -17.25 -0.71
N TRP A 354 -17.62 -18.05 -1.57
CA TRP A 354 -17.58 -17.78 -3.02
C TRP A 354 -18.34 -16.51 -3.41
N GLY A 355 -19.48 -16.24 -2.81
CA GLY A 355 -20.23 -15.00 -3.02
C GLY A 355 -19.39 -13.78 -2.64
N LEU A 356 -18.77 -13.79 -1.47
CA LEU A 356 -17.86 -12.74 -1.05
C LEU A 356 -16.63 -12.65 -1.96
N ALA A 357 -16.06 -13.79 -2.36
CA ALA A 357 -14.93 -13.81 -3.29
C ALA A 357 -15.28 -13.11 -4.60
N VAL A 358 -16.42 -13.43 -5.23
CA VAL A 358 -16.86 -12.81 -6.48
C VAL A 358 -17.11 -11.31 -6.31
N LEU A 359 -17.91 -10.92 -5.31
CA LEU A 359 -18.28 -9.51 -5.13
C LEU A 359 -17.08 -8.65 -4.76
N SER A 360 -16.22 -9.12 -3.84
CA SER A 360 -15.04 -8.37 -3.44
C SER A 360 -14.00 -8.28 -4.58
N ARG A 361 -13.87 -9.33 -5.43
CA ARG A 361 -12.96 -9.29 -6.60
C ARG A 361 -13.46 -8.33 -7.65
N ALA A 362 -14.76 -8.36 -7.97
CA ALA A 362 -15.35 -7.40 -8.91
C ALA A 362 -15.11 -5.95 -8.46
N ARG A 363 -15.36 -5.64 -7.18
CA ARG A 363 -15.03 -4.33 -6.61
C ARG A 363 -13.53 -4.00 -6.77
N SER A 364 -12.65 -4.91 -6.37
CA SER A 364 -11.20 -4.67 -6.41
C SER A 364 -10.69 -4.41 -7.82
N VAL A 365 -11.24 -5.06 -8.84
CA VAL A 365 -10.90 -4.80 -10.25
C VAL A 365 -11.20 -3.36 -10.62
N PHE A 366 -12.41 -2.88 -10.35
CA PHE A 366 -12.78 -1.50 -10.69
C PHE A 366 -12.00 -0.48 -9.88
N ALA A 367 -11.75 -0.73 -8.60
CA ALA A 367 -10.92 0.13 -7.76
C ALA A 367 -9.50 0.26 -8.30
N GLU A 368 -8.91 -0.83 -8.76
CA GLU A 368 -7.53 -0.84 -9.28
C GLU A 368 -7.43 -0.19 -10.67
N LEU A 369 -8.38 -0.47 -11.58
CA LEU A 369 -8.43 0.20 -12.88
C LEU A 369 -8.63 1.72 -12.73
N LYS A 370 -9.48 2.14 -11.80
CA LYS A 370 -9.65 3.55 -11.41
C LYS A 370 -8.32 4.14 -10.92
N PHE A 371 -7.60 3.42 -10.06
CA PHE A 371 -6.33 3.87 -9.51
C PHE A 371 -5.25 4.04 -10.59
N CYS A 372 -5.14 3.09 -11.54
CA CYS A 372 -4.23 3.19 -12.69
C CYS A 372 -4.54 4.45 -13.53
N ALA A 373 -5.81 4.68 -13.85
CA ALA A 373 -6.22 5.86 -14.58
C ALA A 373 -5.91 7.17 -13.82
N LEU A 374 -6.13 7.18 -12.51
CA LEU A 374 -5.85 8.33 -11.66
C LEU A 374 -4.37 8.67 -11.60
N LEU A 375 -3.47 7.68 -11.57
CA LEU A 375 -2.03 7.91 -11.61
C LEU A 375 -1.59 8.61 -12.92
N LEU A 376 -2.23 8.25 -14.05
CA LEU A 376 -1.98 8.92 -15.32
C LEU A 376 -2.49 10.38 -15.28
N LEU A 377 -3.69 10.61 -14.74
CA LEU A 377 -4.27 11.95 -14.60
C LEU A 377 -3.44 12.86 -13.67
N ILE A 378 -2.81 12.30 -12.62
CA ILE A 378 -1.88 13.03 -11.76
C ILE A 378 -0.71 13.57 -12.59
N ASN A 379 -0.12 12.75 -13.46
CA ASN A 379 0.99 13.17 -14.31
C ASN A 379 0.57 14.17 -15.40
N ASN A 380 -0.70 14.12 -15.83
CA ASN A 380 -1.24 15.05 -16.82
C ASN A 380 -1.68 16.39 -16.19
N ALA A 381 -1.87 16.45 -14.88
CA ALA A 381 -2.34 17.65 -14.18
C ALA A 381 -1.30 18.76 -14.08
N VAL A 382 -0.03 18.44 -14.32
CA VAL A 382 1.10 19.38 -14.19
C VAL A 382 2.08 19.21 -15.35
N ARG A 383 2.92 20.24 -15.55
CA ARG A 383 3.97 20.22 -16.58
C ARG A 383 5.02 19.15 -16.27
N SER A 384 5.78 18.75 -17.29
CA SER A 384 6.79 17.68 -17.20
C SER A 384 7.86 17.95 -16.14
N ASP A 385 8.30 19.20 -15.99
CA ASP A 385 9.27 19.66 -15.01
C ASP A 385 8.77 19.61 -13.55
N GLN A 386 7.45 19.63 -13.34
CA GLN A 386 6.80 19.67 -12.03
C GLN A 386 6.29 18.31 -11.56
N ARG A 387 6.26 17.27 -12.42
CA ARG A 387 5.69 15.95 -12.13
C ARG A 387 6.27 15.30 -10.87
N GLY A 388 7.58 15.40 -10.69
CA GLY A 388 8.24 14.83 -9.50
C GLY A 388 7.77 15.48 -8.20
N ALA A 389 7.74 16.81 -8.17
CA ALA A 389 7.28 17.57 -7.00
C ALA A 389 5.78 17.33 -6.72
N PHE A 390 4.95 17.28 -7.77
CA PHE A 390 3.51 17.05 -7.65
C PHE A 390 3.19 15.61 -7.19
N ASN A 391 3.88 14.60 -7.72
CA ASN A 391 3.75 13.22 -7.25
C ASN A 391 4.12 13.09 -5.76
N GLY A 392 5.17 13.78 -5.31
CA GLY A 392 5.53 13.86 -3.89
C GLY A 392 4.44 14.51 -3.05
N PHE A 393 3.90 15.64 -3.53
CA PHE A 393 2.80 16.35 -2.87
C PHE A 393 1.53 15.50 -2.76
N THR A 394 1.07 14.90 -3.87
CA THR A 394 -0.12 14.05 -3.88
C THR A 394 0.03 12.81 -3.00
N THR A 395 1.22 12.20 -2.97
CA THR A 395 1.53 11.07 -2.09
C THR A 395 1.47 11.45 -0.61
N ALA A 396 1.98 12.64 -0.25
CA ALA A 396 1.91 13.13 1.13
C ALA A 396 0.46 13.43 1.56
N VAL A 397 -0.31 14.09 0.70
CA VAL A 397 -1.72 14.42 0.97
C VAL A 397 -2.58 13.16 1.03
N SER A 398 -2.42 12.24 0.09
CA SER A 398 -3.16 10.96 0.09
C SER A 398 -2.81 10.06 1.27
N GLY A 399 -1.61 10.22 1.83
CA GLY A 399 -1.19 9.54 3.05
C GLY A 399 -2.13 9.79 4.23
N VAL A 400 -2.78 10.96 4.29
CA VAL A 400 -3.82 11.26 5.29
C VAL A 400 -5.00 10.30 5.14
N GLY A 401 -5.44 10.02 3.91
CA GLY A 401 -6.50 9.04 3.64
C GLY A 401 -6.16 7.63 4.15
N LYS A 402 -4.92 7.21 3.96
CA LYS A 402 -4.42 5.91 4.45
C LYS A 402 -4.47 5.76 5.97
N VAL A 403 -4.28 6.87 6.70
CA VAL A 403 -4.36 6.89 8.17
C VAL A 403 -5.81 6.94 8.63
N VAL A 404 -6.59 7.86 8.05
CA VAL A 404 -7.96 8.16 8.48
C VAL A 404 -8.91 7.01 8.13
N GLY A 405 -8.73 6.36 6.96
CA GLY A 405 -9.61 5.27 6.51
C GLY A 405 -9.82 4.17 7.55
N PRO A 406 -8.80 3.41 7.94
CA PRO A 406 -8.97 2.36 8.94
C PRO A 406 -9.28 2.90 10.34
N ALA A 407 -8.75 4.08 10.72
CA ALA A 407 -9.00 4.69 12.02
C ALA A 407 -10.47 5.06 12.25
N LEU A 408 -11.22 5.38 11.21
CA LEU A 408 -12.64 5.72 11.28
C LEU A 408 -13.54 4.52 11.02
N ILE A 409 -13.27 3.73 9.97
CA ILE A 409 -14.22 2.73 9.51
C ILE A 409 -14.31 1.52 10.45
N ALA A 410 -13.20 1.11 11.06
CA ALA A 410 -13.19 -0.06 11.92
C ALA A 410 -13.93 0.17 13.25
N PRO A 411 -13.76 1.30 13.98
CA PRO A 411 -14.60 1.63 15.12
C PRO A 411 -16.06 1.86 14.73
N LEU A 412 -16.33 2.50 13.59
CA LEU A 412 -17.69 2.71 13.09
C LEU A 412 -18.41 1.38 12.84
N PHE A 413 -17.71 0.41 12.24
CA PHE A 413 -18.27 -0.92 12.04
C PHE A 413 -18.51 -1.63 13.37
N ALA A 414 -17.57 -1.56 14.33
CA ALA A 414 -17.74 -2.16 15.64
C ALA A 414 -18.96 -1.57 16.36
N TRP A 415 -19.13 -0.24 16.33
CA TRP A 415 -20.31 0.42 16.88
C TRP A 415 -21.60 -0.04 16.19
N SER A 416 -21.60 -0.16 14.85
CA SER A 416 -22.78 -0.52 14.07
C SER A 416 -23.29 -1.95 14.35
N ILE A 417 -22.42 -2.86 14.76
CA ILE A 417 -22.79 -4.25 15.11
C ILE A 417 -22.95 -4.47 16.62
N THR A 418 -22.75 -3.45 17.44
CA THR A 418 -23.02 -3.45 18.88
C THR A 418 -24.23 -2.57 19.19
N ASP A 419 -24.00 -1.29 19.38
CA ASP A 419 -25.04 -0.34 19.78
C ASP A 419 -25.96 0.03 18.59
N GLY A 420 -25.43 0.09 17.39
CA GLY A 420 -26.17 0.42 16.16
C GLY A 420 -27.10 -0.69 15.70
N GLU A 421 -26.85 -1.95 16.07
CA GLU A 421 -27.69 -3.07 15.66
C GLU A 421 -29.14 -2.94 16.17
N ALA A 422 -29.31 -2.49 17.40
CA ALA A 422 -30.63 -2.25 17.98
C ALA A 422 -31.44 -1.16 17.25
N LEU A 423 -30.78 -0.26 16.53
CA LEU A 423 -31.37 0.81 15.74
C LEU A 423 -31.83 0.32 14.34
N GLY A 424 -31.38 -0.87 13.92
CA GLY A 424 -31.72 -1.46 12.63
C GLY A 424 -31.09 -0.76 11.42
N PHE A 425 -31.61 -1.07 10.22
CA PHE A 425 -31.15 -0.42 8.98
C PHE A 425 -31.48 1.07 8.99
N PRO A 426 -30.55 1.96 8.57
CA PRO A 426 -29.23 1.71 7.97
C PRO A 426 -28.06 1.67 8.97
N LEU A 427 -28.30 1.77 10.27
CA LEU A 427 -27.27 1.96 11.32
C LEU A 427 -26.64 0.65 11.81
N ASN A 428 -27.15 -0.49 11.37
CA ASN A 428 -26.60 -1.82 11.63
C ASN A 428 -25.33 -2.09 10.79
N HIS A 429 -24.96 -3.35 10.58
CA HIS A 429 -23.77 -3.76 9.81
C HIS A 429 -23.67 -3.14 8.41
N TRP A 430 -24.72 -2.55 7.87
CA TRP A 430 -24.72 -1.83 6.58
C TRP A 430 -24.02 -0.48 6.66
N LEU A 431 -23.99 0.18 7.82
CA LEU A 431 -23.54 1.57 7.97
C LEU A 431 -22.15 1.81 7.37
N ALA A 432 -21.18 0.96 7.71
CA ALA A 432 -19.81 1.11 7.23
C ALA A 432 -19.72 1.00 5.68
N PHE A 433 -20.48 0.11 5.08
CA PHE A 433 -20.56 -0.06 3.62
C PHE A 433 -21.26 1.13 2.95
N LEU A 434 -22.31 1.66 3.57
CA LEU A 434 -23.01 2.87 3.09
C LEU A 434 -22.09 4.11 3.16
N CYS A 435 -21.26 4.23 4.18
CA CYS A 435 -20.24 5.28 4.24
C CYS A 435 -19.23 5.16 3.10
N CYS A 436 -18.74 3.94 2.80
CA CYS A 436 -17.88 3.69 1.66
C CYS A 436 -18.59 4.01 0.32
N ALA A 437 -19.85 3.62 0.16
CA ALA A 437 -20.66 3.98 -1.01
C ALA A 437 -20.81 5.50 -1.13
N GLY A 438 -21.07 6.21 -0.05
CA GLY A 438 -21.15 7.68 -0.02
C GLY A 438 -19.82 8.34 -0.43
N CYS A 439 -18.68 7.84 0.04
CA CYS A 439 -17.37 8.30 -0.41
C CYS A 439 -17.17 8.03 -1.92
N THR A 440 -17.63 6.88 -2.44
CA THR A 440 -17.58 6.58 -3.88
C THR A 440 -18.41 7.58 -4.69
N VAL A 441 -19.60 7.95 -4.23
CA VAL A 441 -20.40 9.03 -4.83
C VAL A 441 -19.63 10.36 -4.80
N GLY A 442 -18.98 10.67 -3.69
CA GLY A 442 -18.12 11.85 -3.57
C GLY A 442 -16.97 11.86 -4.59
N THR A 443 -16.26 10.73 -4.77
CA THR A 443 -15.19 10.61 -5.78
C THR A 443 -15.74 10.70 -7.20
N LEU A 444 -16.92 10.15 -7.47
CA LEU A 444 -17.60 10.29 -8.76
C LEU A 444 -17.94 11.75 -9.06
N ALA A 445 -18.50 12.47 -8.10
CA ALA A 445 -18.80 13.91 -8.23
C ALA A 445 -17.55 14.76 -8.45
N LEU A 446 -16.44 14.44 -7.80
CA LEU A 446 -15.14 15.09 -8.04
C LEU A 446 -14.62 14.79 -9.45
N GLY A 447 -14.71 13.53 -9.90
CA GLY A 447 -14.31 13.12 -11.24
C GLY A 447 -15.05 13.88 -12.35
N HIS A 448 -16.35 14.13 -12.17
CA HIS A 448 -17.15 14.94 -13.12
C HIS A 448 -16.80 16.43 -13.13
N ARG A 449 -16.19 16.95 -12.05
CA ARG A 449 -15.71 18.35 -11.99
C ARG A 449 -14.33 18.55 -12.58
N MET A 450 -13.62 17.47 -12.92
CA MET A 450 -12.31 17.55 -13.57
C MET A 450 -12.47 18.01 -15.02
N PRO A 451 -11.59 18.91 -15.51
CA PRO A 451 -11.66 19.40 -16.88
C PRO A 451 -11.31 18.29 -17.87
N ALA A 452 -11.98 18.28 -19.03
CA ALA A 452 -11.72 17.28 -20.08
C ALA A 452 -10.28 17.38 -20.64
N SER A 453 -9.66 18.57 -20.57
CA SER A 453 -8.26 18.78 -20.95
C SER A 453 -7.27 17.90 -20.17
N LEU A 454 -7.63 17.42 -18.99
CA LEU A 454 -6.81 16.54 -18.17
C LEU A 454 -6.57 15.15 -18.81
N ALA A 455 -7.40 14.77 -19.80
CA ALA A 455 -7.20 13.53 -20.55
C ALA A 455 -5.90 13.52 -21.37
N LEU A 456 -5.35 14.69 -21.69
CA LEU A 456 -4.11 14.86 -22.44
C LEU A 456 -3.02 15.46 -21.54
N PRO A 457 -1.72 15.10 -21.76
CA PRO A 457 -0.63 15.76 -21.07
C PRO A 457 -0.65 17.28 -21.34
N LEU A 458 -0.34 18.08 -20.33
CA LEU A 458 -0.08 19.50 -20.54
C LEU A 458 1.15 19.63 -21.45
N GLU A 459 0.92 20.10 -22.70
CA GLU A 459 2.00 20.41 -23.64
C GLU A 459 2.78 21.63 -23.10
N GLU A 460 4.09 21.60 -23.29
CA GLU A 460 4.93 22.77 -23.11
C GLU A 460 4.52 23.81 -24.16
N PRO A 461 4.43 25.11 -23.80
CA PRO A 461 4.25 26.12 -24.82
C PRO A 461 5.39 25.95 -25.82
N ARG A 462 5.06 25.72 -27.10
CA ARG A 462 6.04 25.74 -28.17
C ARG A 462 6.63 27.15 -28.17
N GLU A 463 7.92 27.26 -27.83
CA GLU A 463 8.67 28.51 -28.00
C GLU A 463 8.76 28.92 -29.48
#